data_93442b9d601f6f7c7c70d3a5ce921a19
#
_entry.id   93442b9d601f6f7c7c70d3a5ce921a19
#
_cell.length_a   1.000
_cell.length_b   1.000
_cell.length_c   1.000
_cell.angle_alpha   90.00
_cell.angle_beta   90.00
_cell.angle_gamma   90.00
#
_symmetry.space_group_name_H-M   'P 1'
#
loop_
_entity.id
_entity.type
_entity.pdbx_description
1 polymer ?
#
loop_
_entity_poly.entity_id
_entity_poly.type
_entity_poly.pdbx_seq_one_letter_code
_entity_poly.pdbx_strand_id
1 'polypeptide(L)'
;MTALALWGRDLAQLLEPSGPRRQPMRGFDACYADIIDYIIRCTWRIWEGRQLDLIDSHYAHDCPIYTMAGPSFGAATVKANTANTLAAFPDRTLVGEAVIWSGDDHSGYLSSHRITSHATNQGASEFGPATGRQIDFTTIADCLCLENRIIEEWLVRDNAAIVRKLGFDIIELAATQAATDRSTRPAAWRQEAMAAVRSGVATARLHQCPDPATEPQAFARWFFANVLESPNPACIAAAYAAFARVTLPDERCPIGHDAIGIARNSIFSCFADCAFAFDHVGWVAEGPYTDIALRWSFTARHAHDGRYGLASGREIYILAVTHLRTIDGQIAQEWTIFDELALRRQMAGGL
;
A
#
# COMPACT_ATOMS: atom_id res chain seq x y z
N MET A 1 20.74 3.75 -7.37
CA MET A 1 20.82 3.86 -5.90
C MET A 1 19.60 3.13 -5.33
N THR A 2 19.79 2.21 -4.44
CA THR A 2 18.76 1.38 -3.83
C THR A 2 18.01 2.12 -2.75
N ALA A 3 16.82 1.66 -2.42
CA ALA A 3 16.08 2.08 -1.23
C ALA A 3 16.94 1.98 0.04
N LEU A 4 17.82 0.96 0.14
CA LEU A 4 18.79 0.83 1.24
C LEU A 4 19.84 1.95 1.28
N ALA A 5 20.25 2.49 0.14
CA ALA A 5 21.23 3.58 0.10
C ALA A 5 20.64 4.95 0.53
N LEU A 6 19.31 5.02 0.69
CA LEU A 6 18.61 6.21 1.19
C LEU A 6 18.41 6.18 2.71
N TRP A 7 18.56 5.04 3.33
CA TRP A 7 18.57 4.89 4.77
C TRP A 7 19.75 5.66 5.38
N GLY A 8 19.47 6.60 6.25
CA GLY A 8 20.47 7.41 6.91
C GLY A 8 21.07 8.54 6.10
N ARG A 9 20.48 8.93 4.96
CA ARG A 9 20.86 10.17 4.28
C ARG A 9 20.57 11.36 5.19
N ASP A 10 21.56 12.23 5.32
CA ASP A 10 21.37 13.56 5.87
C ASP A 10 20.29 14.28 5.05
N LEU A 11 19.30 14.88 5.73
CA LEU A 11 18.26 15.69 5.11
C LEU A 11 18.81 16.76 4.16
N ALA A 12 20.00 17.33 4.50
CA ALA A 12 20.70 18.28 3.63
C ALA A 12 21.00 17.70 2.24
N GLN A 13 21.28 16.39 2.13
CA GLN A 13 21.55 15.73 0.85
C GLN A 13 20.30 15.60 -0.03
N LEU A 14 19.11 15.61 0.57
CA LEU A 14 17.83 15.59 -0.18
C LEU A 14 17.51 16.96 -0.76
N LEU A 15 18.12 18.03 -0.30
CA LEU A 15 17.96 19.39 -0.82
C LEU A 15 18.89 19.67 -2.00
N GLU A 16 19.98 18.91 -2.15
CA GLU A 16 20.94 19.05 -3.23
C GLU A 16 20.51 18.24 -4.46
N PRO A 17 20.83 18.67 -5.69
CA PRO A 17 20.62 17.86 -6.89
C PRO A 17 21.30 16.49 -6.77
N SER A 18 20.64 15.44 -7.25
CA SER A 18 21.14 14.06 -7.14
C SER A 18 22.28 13.71 -8.11
N GLY A 19 22.83 14.67 -8.81
CA GLY A 19 23.86 14.48 -9.84
C GLY A 19 23.24 14.23 -11.24
N PRO A 20 23.99 13.65 -12.17
CA PRO A 20 23.52 13.43 -13.54
C PRO A 20 22.36 12.43 -13.58
N ARG A 21 21.51 12.58 -14.59
CA ARG A 21 20.40 11.66 -14.85
C ARG A 21 20.91 10.23 -15.08
N ARG A 22 20.21 9.27 -14.49
CA ARG A 22 20.44 7.83 -14.62
C ARG A 22 19.35 7.12 -15.41
N GLN A 23 18.21 7.80 -15.64
CA GLN A 23 17.09 7.35 -16.48
C GLN A 23 16.71 8.46 -17.45
N PRO A 24 16.05 8.17 -18.57
CA PRO A 24 15.64 9.17 -19.54
C PRO A 24 14.82 10.31 -18.93
N MET A 25 13.77 10.02 -18.13
CA MET A 25 12.98 11.00 -17.38
C MET A 25 12.49 12.18 -18.24
N ARG A 26 11.91 11.88 -19.40
CA ARG A 26 11.38 12.91 -20.30
C ARG A 26 10.28 13.73 -19.60
N GLY A 27 10.41 15.06 -19.67
CA GLY A 27 9.46 15.99 -19.07
C GLY A 27 9.61 16.19 -17.56
N PHE A 28 10.45 15.40 -16.87
CA PHE A 28 10.72 15.62 -15.46
C PHE A 28 11.73 16.75 -15.22
N ASP A 29 11.62 17.43 -14.09
CA ASP A 29 12.54 18.49 -13.69
C ASP A 29 13.98 17.98 -13.65
N ALA A 30 14.93 18.84 -14.04
CA ALA A 30 16.34 18.48 -14.18
C ALA A 30 17.02 18.07 -12.87
N CYS A 31 16.43 18.42 -11.72
CA CYS A 31 16.95 18.07 -10.40
C CYS A 31 16.78 16.58 -10.05
N TYR A 32 15.92 15.84 -10.75
CA TYR A 32 15.66 14.42 -10.50
C TYR A 32 16.54 13.54 -11.38
N ALA A 33 17.29 12.62 -10.76
CA ALA A 33 18.20 11.74 -11.46
C ALA A 33 17.52 10.47 -12.03
N ASP A 34 16.51 9.98 -11.35
CA ASP A 34 15.70 8.81 -11.70
C ASP A 34 14.36 8.84 -10.96
N ILE A 35 13.50 7.85 -11.23
CA ILE A 35 12.16 7.78 -10.61
C ILE A 35 12.22 7.58 -9.09
N ILE A 36 13.23 6.88 -8.57
CA ILE A 36 13.41 6.70 -7.12
C ILE A 36 13.71 8.06 -6.47
N ASP A 37 14.64 8.81 -7.06
CA ASP A 37 15.01 10.15 -6.61
C ASP A 37 13.82 11.12 -6.67
N TYR A 38 13.05 11.07 -7.77
CA TYR A 38 11.82 11.87 -7.92
C TYR A 38 10.84 11.61 -6.78
N ILE A 39 10.47 10.35 -6.55
CA ILE A 39 9.47 9.97 -5.56
C ILE A 39 9.90 10.35 -4.15
N ILE A 40 11.13 10.06 -3.77
CA ILE A 40 11.61 10.34 -2.42
C ILE A 40 11.71 11.84 -2.16
N ARG A 41 12.27 12.61 -3.10
CA ARG A 41 12.39 14.06 -2.96
C ARG A 41 11.05 14.75 -2.98
N CYS A 42 10.14 14.37 -3.89
CA CYS A 42 8.80 14.91 -3.95
C CYS A 42 8.05 14.66 -2.62
N THR A 43 8.06 13.42 -2.13
CA THR A 43 7.41 13.05 -0.87
C THR A 43 8.00 13.83 0.30
N TRP A 44 9.33 13.89 0.43
CA TRP A 44 9.97 14.63 1.50
C TRP A 44 9.67 16.13 1.46
N ARG A 45 9.78 16.77 0.28
CA ARG A 45 9.52 18.21 0.12
C ARG A 45 8.08 18.58 0.47
N ILE A 46 7.11 17.75 0.07
CA ILE A 46 5.69 17.99 0.36
C ILE A 46 5.41 17.81 1.86
N TRP A 47 5.84 16.70 2.44
CA TRP A 47 5.43 16.31 3.79
C TRP A 47 6.31 16.90 4.90
N GLU A 48 7.62 16.78 4.83
CA GLU A 48 8.54 17.31 5.84
C GLU A 48 8.94 18.76 5.54
N GLY A 49 9.24 19.04 4.28
CA GLY A 49 9.56 20.39 3.81
C GLY A 49 8.35 21.34 3.76
N ARG A 50 7.13 20.84 3.98
CA ARG A 50 5.87 21.60 3.99
C ARG A 50 5.61 22.40 2.70
N GLN A 51 6.18 21.97 1.59
CA GLN A 51 6.02 22.64 0.31
C GLN A 51 4.75 22.15 -0.40
N LEU A 52 3.57 22.46 0.15
CA LEU A 52 2.29 21.99 -0.38
C LEU A 52 2.01 22.49 -1.81
N ASP A 53 2.62 23.60 -2.22
CA ASP A 53 2.47 24.12 -3.58
C ASP A 53 3.13 23.24 -4.64
N LEU A 54 4.04 22.33 -4.25
CA LEU A 54 4.57 21.30 -5.15
C LEU A 54 3.48 20.36 -5.67
N ILE A 55 2.41 20.15 -4.92
CA ILE A 55 1.29 19.31 -5.36
C ILE A 55 0.69 19.87 -6.66
N ASP A 56 0.62 21.20 -6.82
CA ASP A 56 0.07 21.83 -8.02
C ASP A 56 0.90 21.55 -9.29
N SER A 57 2.22 21.32 -9.15
CA SER A 57 3.13 21.01 -10.26
C SER A 57 3.45 19.52 -10.42
N HIS A 58 3.30 18.72 -9.34
CA HIS A 58 3.69 17.29 -9.30
C HIS A 58 2.50 16.33 -9.31
N TYR A 59 1.26 16.83 -9.29
CA TYR A 59 0.06 16.01 -9.50
C TYR A 59 -0.69 16.52 -10.75
N ALA A 60 -1.31 15.63 -11.48
CA ALA A 60 -2.24 16.04 -12.53
C ALA A 60 -3.46 16.73 -11.91
N HIS A 61 -4.02 17.70 -12.66
CA HIS A 61 -5.13 18.52 -12.17
C HIS A 61 -6.34 17.66 -11.72
N ASP A 62 -6.59 16.57 -12.41
CA ASP A 62 -7.69 15.63 -12.23
C ASP A 62 -7.24 14.25 -11.71
N CYS A 63 -5.99 14.13 -11.21
CA CYS A 63 -5.41 12.89 -10.72
C CYS A 63 -6.39 12.11 -9.82
N PRO A 64 -6.75 10.88 -10.17
CA PRO A 64 -7.52 10.00 -9.29
C PRO A 64 -6.60 9.41 -8.22
N ILE A 65 -7.07 9.43 -6.98
CA ILE A 65 -6.44 8.76 -5.85
C ILE A 65 -7.41 7.70 -5.33
N TYR A 66 -7.05 6.44 -5.45
CA TYR A 66 -7.87 5.31 -5.02
C TYR A 66 -7.46 4.83 -3.64
N THR A 67 -8.43 4.74 -2.74
CA THR A 67 -8.29 4.14 -1.41
C THR A 67 -9.45 3.17 -1.17
N MET A 68 -9.37 2.36 -0.14
CA MET A 68 -10.51 1.51 0.26
C MET A 68 -11.72 2.31 0.76
N ALA A 69 -11.51 3.57 1.16
CA ALA A 69 -12.59 4.48 1.54
C ALA A 69 -13.28 5.13 0.31
N GLY A 70 -12.76 4.87 -0.89
CA GLY A 70 -13.25 5.40 -2.15
C GLY A 70 -12.27 6.33 -2.84
N PRO A 71 -12.57 6.72 -4.08
CA PRO A 71 -11.71 7.61 -4.86
C PRO A 71 -11.86 9.07 -4.43
N SER A 72 -10.76 9.79 -4.48
CA SER A 72 -10.74 11.25 -4.50
C SER A 72 -10.08 11.74 -5.78
N PHE A 73 -10.30 13.00 -6.16
CA PHE A 73 -9.85 13.49 -7.46
C PHE A 73 -9.21 14.87 -7.33
N GLY A 74 -8.11 15.02 -8.04
CA GLY A 74 -7.46 16.28 -8.34
C GLY A 74 -6.46 16.77 -7.31
N ALA A 75 -5.45 17.50 -7.80
CA ALA A 75 -4.37 18.07 -7.01
C ALA A 75 -4.88 18.94 -5.84
N ALA A 76 -5.96 19.68 -6.02
CA ALA A 76 -6.55 20.50 -4.94
C ALA A 76 -7.04 19.65 -3.77
N THR A 77 -7.65 18.48 -4.05
CA THR A 77 -8.10 17.55 -3.02
C THR A 77 -6.90 16.91 -2.29
N VAL A 78 -5.85 16.52 -3.03
CA VAL A 78 -4.59 16.02 -2.45
C VAL A 78 -4.01 17.06 -1.49
N LYS A 79 -3.92 18.33 -1.94
CA LYS A 79 -3.40 19.44 -1.14
C LYS A 79 -4.20 19.65 0.14
N ALA A 80 -5.52 19.64 0.06
CA ALA A 80 -6.40 19.77 1.23
C ALA A 80 -6.24 18.60 2.22
N ASN A 81 -6.22 17.36 1.71
CA ASN A 81 -6.05 16.17 2.55
C ASN A 81 -4.66 16.16 3.23
N THR A 82 -3.61 16.57 2.51
CA THR A 82 -2.26 16.71 3.07
C THR A 82 -2.24 17.76 4.18
N ALA A 83 -2.84 18.93 3.96
CA ALA A 83 -2.92 19.99 4.98
C ALA A 83 -3.68 19.52 6.24
N ASN A 84 -4.80 18.81 6.07
CA ASN A 84 -5.58 18.26 7.18
C ASN A 84 -4.77 17.23 7.98
N THR A 85 -4.04 16.36 7.29
CA THR A 85 -3.16 15.38 7.96
C THR A 85 -2.05 16.07 8.74
N LEU A 86 -1.42 17.10 8.17
CA LEU A 86 -0.38 17.89 8.84
C LEU A 86 -0.91 18.71 10.02
N ALA A 87 -2.17 19.14 9.99
CA ALA A 87 -2.81 19.79 11.14
C ALA A 87 -3.05 18.79 12.28
N ALA A 88 -3.42 17.55 11.98
CA ALA A 88 -3.61 16.51 12.97
C ALA A 88 -2.28 15.95 13.52
N PHE A 89 -1.22 15.93 12.70
CA PHE A 89 0.09 15.36 12.98
C PHE A 89 1.21 16.35 12.59
N PRO A 90 1.38 17.46 13.33
CA PRO A 90 2.23 18.58 12.89
C PRO A 90 3.73 18.29 12.93
N ASP A 91 4.18 17.28 13.65
CA ASP A 91 5.58 16.85 13.76
C ASP A 91 5.90 15.62 12.90
N ARG A 92 5.01 15.27 11.95
CA ARG A 92 5.18 14.07 11.12
C ARG A 92 6.48 14.11 10.34
N THR A 93 7.26 13.03 10.50
CA THR A 93 8.45 12.70 9.72
C THR A 93 8.24 11.40 8.94
N LEU A 94 9.01 11.21 7.87
CA LEU A 94 8.85 10.10 6.95
C LEU A 94 10.18 9.37 6.77
N VAL A 95 10.13 8.05 6.84
CA VAL A 95 11.23 7.18 6.40
C VAL A 95 10.79 6.46 5.15
N GLY A 96 11.39 6.80 4.01
CA GLY A 96 11.22 6.08 2.75
C GLY A 96 11.97 4.76 2.81
N GLU A 97 11.26 3.64 2.98
CA GLU A 97 11.88 2.33 3.19
C GLU A 97 12.17 1.58 1.90
N ALA A 98 11.32 1.74 0.88
CA ALA A 98 11.52 1.12 -0.42
C ALA A 98 10.77 1.90 -1.51
N VAL A 99 11.39 2.04 -2.68
CA VAL A 99 10.73 2.45 -3.93
C VAL A 99 10.98 1.36 -4.95
N ILE A 100 9.92 0.61 -5.26
CA ILE A 100 9.94 -0.46 -6.27
C ILE A 100 9.18 0.07 -7.48
N TRP A 101 9.74 -0.06 -8.66
CA TRP A 101 9.18 0.59 -9.84
C TRP A 101 9.16 -0.28 -11.09
N SER A 102 8.36 0.13 -12.07
CA SER A 102 8.27 -0.45 -13.41
C SER A 102 7.92 0.64 -14.42
N GLY A 103 7.94 0.32 -15.69
CA GLY A 103 7.55 1.24 -16.75
C GLY A 103 8.73 1.99 -17.36
N ASP A 104 8.41 2.99 -18.17
CA ASP A 104 9.36 3.78 -18.97
C ASP A 104 8.85 5.19 -19.27
N ASP A 105 9.61 5.96 -20.06
CA ASP A 105 9.28 7.33 -20.49
C ASP A 105 8.02 7.46 -21.35
N HIS A 106 7.52 6.37 -21.94
CA HIS A 106 6.38 6.40 -22.85
C HIS A 106 5.09 5.99 -22.14
N SER A 107 5.16 4.92 -21.37
CA SER A 107 4.02 4.38 -20.62
C SER A 107 3.86 5.03 -19.23
N GLY A 108 4.85 5.80 -18.80
CA GLY A 108 4.97 6.30 -17.44
C GLY A 108 5.72 5.35 -16.53
N TYR A 109 6.20 5.89 -15.42
CA TYR A 109 6.85 5.13 -14.36
C TYR A 109 5.84 4.87 -13.24
N LEU A 110 5.53 3.61 -12.98
CA LEU A 110 4.75 3.23 -11.81
C LEU A 110 5.72 2.92 -10.67
N SER A 111 5.62 3.70 -9.59
CA SER A 111 6.42 3.53 -8.39
C SER A 111 5.55 3.04 -7.23
N SER A 112 6.00 2.05 -6.48
CA SER A 112 5.41 1.60 -5.24
C SER A 112 6.32 1.99 -4.09
N HIS A 113 5.92 3.02 -3.34
CA HIS A 113 6.71 3.64 -2.29
C HIS A 113 6.20 3.24 -0.91
N ARG A 114 6.96 2.41 -0.18
CA ARG A 114 6.67 2.09 1.21
C ARG A 114 7.33 3.10 2.13
N ILE A 115 6.51 3.66 3.03
CA ILE A 115 6.87 4.76 3.92
C ILE A 115 6.46 4.40 5.34
N THR A 116 7.37 4.54 6.30
CA THR A 116 7.04 4.60 7.72
C THR A 116 6.96 6.06 8.16
N SER A 117 5.84 6.44 8.72
CA SER A 117 5.63 7.77 9.31
C SER A 117 5.77 7.70 10.82
N HIS A 118 6.38 8.71 11.43
CA HIS A 118 6.43 8.93 12.87
C HIS A 118 5.77 10.26 13.18
N ALA A 119 4.83 10.31 14.13
CA ALA A 119 4.07 11.53 14.39
C ALA A 119 3.41 11.52 15.77
N THR A 120 3.10 12.72 16.27
CA THR A 120 2.26 12.92 17.47
C THR A 120 0.88 13.42 17.05
N ASN A 121 -0.18 12.77 17.52
CA ASN A 121 -1.55 13.20 17.25
C ASN A 121 -1.92 14.42 18.11
N GLN A 122 -1.65 15.62 17.61
CA GLN A 122 -1.88 16.89 18.31
C GLN A 122 -3.19 17.59 17.89
N GLY A 123 -3.79 17.17 16.78
CA GLY A 123 -5.05 17.71 16.27
C GLY A 123 -6.11 16.63 16.04
N ALA A 124 -7.36 17.06 15.87
CA ALA A 124 -8.43 16.16 15.45
C ALA A 124 -8.16 15.60 14.06
N SER A 125 -8.53 14.35 13.85
CA SER A 125 -8.33 13.62 12.58
C SER A 125 -9.58 12.81 12.21
N GLU A 126 -9.53 12.11 11.10
CA GLU A 126 -10.56 11.13 10.71
C GLU A 126 -10.77 10.01 11.75
N PHE A 127 -9.80 9.79 12.65
CA PHE A 127 -9.88 8.77 13.69
C PHE A 127 -10.54 9.29 14.99
N GLY A 128 -10.63 10.62 15.19
CA GLY A 128 -11.21 11.21 16.40
C GLY A 128 -10.46 12.45 16.89
N PRO A 129 -10.69 12.86 18.14
CA PRO A 129 -10.01 14.00 18.74
C PRO A 129 -8.53 13.76 18.95
N ALA A 130 -7.76 14.83 19.20
CA ALA A 130 -6.35 14.75 19.54
C ALA A 130 -6.13 13.89 20.79
N THR A 131 -5.19 12.97 20.72
CA THR A 131 -4.86 12.05 21.84
C THR A 131 -3.54 12.39 22.52
N GLY A 132 -2.70 13.21 21.89
CA GLY A 132 -1.32 13.49 22.34
C GLY A 132 -0.36 12.29 22.19
N ARG A 133 -0.81 11.17 21.63
CA ARG A 133 0.02 9.95 21.49
C ARG A 133 0.99 10.06 20.34
N GLN A 134 2.21 9.59 20.55
CA GLN A 134 3.17 9.32 19.49
C GLN A 134 2.87 7.97 18.86
N ILE A 135 2.83 7.95 17.54
CA ILE A 135 2.59 6.74 16.74
C ILE A 135 3.57 6.66 15.58
N ASP A 136 3.79 5.46 15.12
CA ASP A 136 4.34 5.17 13.80
C ASP A 136 3.31 4.35 13.01
N PHE A 137 3.36 4.46 11.68
CA PHE A 137 2.46 3.72 10.80
C PHE A 137 3.02 3.60 9.39
N THR A 138 2.66 2.51 8.73
CA THR A 138 3.11 2.23 7.37
C THR A 138 2.06 2.62 6.35
N THR A 139 2.54 3.26 5.28
CA THR A 139 1.78 3.59 4.07
C THR A 139 2.53 3.04 2.87
N ILE A 140 1.79 2.52 1.87
CA ILE A 140 2.34 2.26 0.54
C ILE A 140 1.53 3.09 -0.45
N ALA A 141 2.23 3.91 -1.24
CA ALA A 141 1.68 4.69 -2.32
C ALA A 141 2.20 4.16 -3.66
N ASP A 142 1.29 3.64 -4.48
CA ASP A 142 1.57 3.30 -5.87
C ASP A 142 1.22 4.52 -6.72
N CYS A 143 2.20 5.12 -7.38
CA CYS A 143 2.02 6.33 -8.18
C CYS A 143 2.44 6.08 -9.63
N LEU A 144 1.53 6.30 -10.57
CA LEU A 144 1.87 6.38 -11.98
C LEU A 144 2.32 7.79 -12.31
N CYS A 145 3.61 7.91 -12.67
CA CYS A 145 4.29 9.19 -12.90
C CYS A 145 4.62 9.36 -14.38
N LEU A 146 4.18 10.46 -14.95
CA LEU A 146 4.45 10.84 -16.35
C LEU A 146 4.73 12.35 -16.44
N GLU A 147 5.80 12.72 -17.14
CA GLU A 147 6.15 14.12 -17.41
C GLU A 147 6.09 15.02 -16.16
N ASN A 148 6.79 14.60 -15.10
CA ASN A 148 6.88 15.29 -13.79
C ASN A 148 5.61 15.28 -12.93
N ARG A 149 4.57 14.52 -13.32
CA ARG A 149 3.30 14.49 -12.61
C ARG A 149 2.91 13.08 -12.19
N ILE A 150 2.35 12.96 -11.02
CA ILE A 150 1.56 11.79 -10.60
C ILE A 150 0.20 11.95 -11.28
N ILE A 151 -0.11 11.03 -12.19
CA ILE A 151 -1.33 11.05 -13.00
C ILE A 151 -2.40 10.09 -12.47
N GLU A 152 -1.99 9.13 -11.62
CA GLU A 152 -2.87 8.19 -10.94
C GLU A 152 -2.18 7.67 -9.69
N GLU A 153 -2.91 7.48 -8.59
CA GLU A 153 -2.38 7.02 -7.31
C GLU A 153 -3.30 5.97 -6.67
N TRP A 154 -2.71 4.90 -6.13
CA TRP A 154 -3.35 3.94 -5.23
C TRP A 154 -2.67 4.02 -3.88
N LEU A 155 -3.44 4.39 -2.86
CA LEU A 155 -2.90 4.64 -1.53
C LEU A 155 -3.47 3.63 -0.54
N VAL A 156 -2.61 2.82 0.04
CA VAL A 156 -2.95 1.91 1.14
C VAL A 156 -2.20 2.32 2.40
N ARG A 157 -2.94 2.39 3.52
CA ARG A 157 -2.39 2.74 4.82
C ARG A 157 -2.93 1.78 5.88
N ASP A 158 -2.07 1.36 6.80
CA ASP A 158 -2.49 0.51 7.92
C ASP A 158 -3.28 1.32 8.96
N ASN A 159 -4.52 1.68 8.61
CA ASN A 159 -5.38 2.46 9.48
C ASN A 159 -5.77 1.71 10.77
N ALA A 160 -5.76 0.37 10.76
CA ALA A 160 -6.01 -0.40 11.96
C ALA A 160 -4.90 -0.21 13.01
N ALA A 161 -3.65 -0.24 12.58
CA ALA A 161 -2.51 0.06 13.45
C ALA A 161 -2.57 1.48 14.02
N ILE A 162 -2.95 2.47 13.19
CA ILE A 162 -3.14 3.86 13.64
C ILE A 162 -4.21 3.92 14.73
N VAL A 163 -5.40 3.38 14.48
CA VAL A 163 -6.53 3.40 15.42
C VAL A 163 -6.14 2.79 16.76
N ARG A 164 -5.51 1.61 16.74
CA ARG A 164 -5.03 0.91 17.94
C ARG A 164 -3.98 1.73 18.71
N LYS A 165 -3.00 2.31 18.01
CA LYS A 165 -1.93 3.13 18.63
C LYS A 165 -2.47 4.43 19.21
N LEU A 166 -3.47 5.05 18.56
CA LEU A 166 -4.18 6.20 19.10
C LEU A 166 -5.08 5.85 20.31
N GLY A 167 -5.38 4.57 20.52
CA GLY A 167 -6.15 4.07 21.66
C GLY A 167 -7.66 4.09 21.44
N PHE A 168 -8.09 4.14 20.19
CA PHE A 168 -9.50 4.02 19.83
C PHE A 168 -9.88 2.54 19.59
N ASP A 169 -11.15 2.23 19.77
CA ASP A 169 -11.73 0.94 19.40
C ASP A 169 -12.07 0.94 17.90
N ILE A 170 -11.49 0.02 17.16
CA ILE A 170 -11.66 -0.04 15.70
C ILE A 170 -13.09 -0.44 15.29
N ILE A 171 -13.79 -1.25 16.12
CA ILE A 171 -15.15 -1.70 15.83
C ILE A 171 -16.12 -0.53 16.05
N GLU A 172 -15.98 0.18 17.16
CA GLU A 172 -16.79 1.35 17.47
C GLU A 172 -16.56 2.47 16.45
N LEU A 173 -15.30 2.76 16.12
CA LEU A 173 -14.95 3.76 15.11
C LEU A 173 -15.53 3.40 13.73
N ALA A 174 -15.35 2.16 13.28
CA ALA A 174 -15.90 1.71 11.99
C ALA A 174 -17.43 1.82 11.95
N ALA A 175 -18.14 1.45 13.02
CA ALA A 175 -19.59 1.56 13.12
C ALA A 175 -20.05 3.02 13.10
N THR A 176 -19.35 3.90 13.82
CA THR A 176 -19.62 5.34 13.85
C THR A 176 -19.43 5.99 12.48
N GLN A 177 -18.32 5.68 11.81
CA GLN A 177 -18.04 6.18 10.46
C GLN A 177 -19.06 5.64 9.44
N ALA A 178 -19.43 4.37 9.54
CA ALA A 178 -20.44 3.77 8.68
C ALA A 178 -21.82 4.44 8.83
N ALA A 179 -22.20 4.77 10.06
CA ALA A 179 -23.48 5.46 10.35
C ALA A 179 -23.53 6.88 9.79
N THR A 180 -22.39 7.56 9.70
CA THR A 180 -22.26 8.92 9.17
C THR A 180 -22.00 8.97 7.66
N ASP A 181 -21.64 7.84 7.06
CA ASP A 181 -21.33 7.75 5.63
C ASP A 181 -22.60 7.96 4.79
N ARG A 182 -22.65 9.05 4.06
CA ARG A 182 -23.80 9.45 3.23
C ARG A 182 -23.45 9.58 1.75
N SER A 183 -22.22 9.23 1.39
CA SER A 183 -21.76 9.33 0.01
C SER A 183 -22.20 8.12 -0.81
N THR A 184 -22.96 8.37 -1.88
CA THR A 184 -23.30 7.33 -2.85
C THR A 184 -22.18 7.07 -3.86
N ARG A 185 -21.28 8.01 -4.03
CA ARG A 185 -20.19 7.91 -5.02
C ARG A 185 -19.15 6.86 -4.68
N PRO A 186 -18.62 6.79 -3.43
CA PRO A 186 -17.75 5.69 -3.03
C PRO A 186 -18.40 4.32 -3.21
N ALA A 187 -19.68 4.18 -2.89
CA ALA A 187 -20.41 2.92 -3.06
C ALA A 187 -20.51 2.50 -4.54
N ALA A 188 -20.80 3.43 -5.46
CA ALA A 188 -20.84 3.14 -6.89
C ALA A 188 -19.47 2.70 -7.41
N TRP A 189 -18.40 3.42 -7.06
CA TRP A 189 -17.03 3.04 -7.43
C TRP A 189 -16.67 1.65 -6.90
N ARG A 190 -17.04 1.34 -5.65
CA ARG A 190 -16.77 0.02 -5.06
C ARG A 190 -17.47 -1.10 -5.81
N GLN A 191 -18.73 -0.90 -6.23
CA GLN A 191 -19.47 -1.87 -7.02
C GLN A 191 -18.79 -2.12 -8.38
N GLU A 192 -18.34 -1.06 -9.04
CA GLU A 192 -17.57 -1.16 -10.28
C GLU A 192 -16.24 -1.92 -10.06
N ALA A 193 -15.51 -1.59 -9.01
CA ALA A 193 -14.26 -2.26 -8.65
C ALA A 193 -14.49 -3.76 -8.34
N MET A 194 -15.52 -4.10 -7.57
CA MET A 194 -15.90 -5.50 -7.31
C MET A 194 -16.28 -6.24 -8.58
N ALA A 195 -17.04 -5.60 -9.49
CA ALA A 195 -17.39 -6.20 -10.77
C ALA A 195 -16.15 -6.44 -11.63
N ALA A 196 -15.21 -5.50 -11.66
CA ALA A 196 -13.93 -5.65 -12.35
C ALA A 196 -13.12 -6.83 -11.82
N VAL A 197 -13.01 -6.98 -10.48
CA VAL A 197 -12.34 -8.13 -9.86
C VAL A 197 -12.99 -9.46 -10.28
N ARG A 198 -14.33 -9.53 -10.26
CA ARG A 198 -15.06 -10.76 -10.63
C ARG A 198 -14.97 -11.10 -12.12
N SER A 199 -14.85 -10.09 -12.99
CA SER A 199 -14.69 -10.29 -14.43
C SER A 199 -13.24 -10.54 -14.84
N GLY A 200 -12.29 -10.37 -13.93
CA GLY A 200 -10.87 -10.56 -14.19
C GLY A 200 -10.52 -12.00 -14.58
N VAL A 201 -9.46 -12.16 -15.36
CA VAL A 201 -8.94 -13.47 -15.74
C VAL A 201 -8.19 -14.05 -14.53
N ALA A 202 -8.58 -15.26 -14.11
CA ALA A 202 -7.89 -15.97 -13.06
C ALA A 202 -6.39 -16.11 -13.39
N THR A 203 -5.53 -15.83 -12.42
CA THR A 203 -4.09 -15.99 -12.57
C THR A 203 -3.77 -17.47 -12.79
N ALA A 204 -3.08 -17.78 -13.89
CA ALA A 204 -2.68 -19.15 -14.18
C ALA A 204 -1.78 -19.68 -13.04
N ARG A 205 -2.16 -20.83 -12.46
CA ARG A 205 -1.36 -21.47 -11.40
C ARG A 205 -0.14 -22.14 -11.99
N LEU A 206 1.03 -21.66 -11.63
CA LEU A 206 2.29 -22.35 -11.89
C LEU A 206 2.50 -23.40 -10.79
N HIS A 207 2.88 -24.61 -11.17
CA HIS A 207 3.09 -25.70 -10.19
C HIS A 207 4.43 -25.57 -9.46
N GLN A 208 5.44 -25.05 -10.14
CA GLN A 208 6.77 -24.87 -9.57
C GLN A 208 6.99 -23.42 -9.15
N CYS A 209 7.63 -23.22 -8.00
CA CYS A 209 8.04 -21.90 -7.52
C CYS A 209 9.16 -21.36 -8.42
N PRO A 210 8.95 -20.25 -9.14
CA PRO A 210 10.02 -19.64 -9.93
C PRO A 210 11.09 -19.01 -9.04
N ASP A 211 12.28 -18.81 -9.55
CA ASP A 211 13.33 -18.09 -8.85
C ASP A 211 13.08 -16.58 -8.92
N PRO A 212 12.86 -15.88 -7.79
CA PRO A 212 12.59 -14.45 -7.78
C PRO A 212 13.76 -13.59 -8.30
N ALA A 213 14.98 -14.11 -8.29
CA ALA A 213 16.15 -13.37 -8.79
C ALA A 213 16.21 -13.32 -10.31
N THR A 214 15.76 -14.36 -10.99
CA THR A 214 15.81 -14.48 -12.46
C THR A 214 14.44 -14.30 -13.11
N GLU A 215 13.36 -14.64 -12.41
CA GLU A 215 11.98 -14.62 -12.90
C GLU A 215 11.03 -13.89 -11.93
N PRO A 216 11.33 -12.62 -11.52
CA PRO A 216 10.58 -11.92 -10.48
C PRO A 216 9.09 -11.77 -10.78
N GLN A 217 8.73 -11.53 -12.04
CA GLN A 217 7.32 -11.44 -12.46
C GLN A 217 6.59 -12.79 -12.36
N ALA A 218 7.23 -13.87 -12.77
CA ALA A 218 6.67 -15.22 -12.66
C ALA A 218 6.52 -15.61 -11.18
N PHE A 219 7.53 -15.32 -10.36
CA PHE A 219 7.48 -15.53 -8.92
C PHE A 219 6.33 -14.74 -8.27
N ALA A 220 6.15 -13.48 -8.61
CA ALA A 220 5.05 -12.65 -8.09
C ALA A 220 3.67 -13.25 -8.42
N ARG A 221 3.46 -13.72 -9.65
CA ARG A 221 2.21 -14.40 -10.06
C ARG A 221 2.01 -15.72 -9.36
N TRP A 222 3.08 -16.50 -9.22
CA TRP A 222 3.05 -17.76 -8.49
C TRP A 222 2.72 -17.53 -6.99
N PHE A 223 3.38 -16.57 -6.37
CA PHE A 223 3.14 -16.17 -4.99
C PHE A 223 1.67 -15.74 -4.77
N PHE A 224 1.17 -14.90 -5.67
CA PHE A 224 -0.22 -14.46 -5.62
C PHE A 224 -1.19 -15.65 -5.65
N ALA A 225 -1.05 -16.55 -6.62
CA ALA A 225 -1.97 -17.66 -6.80
C ALA A 225 -1.86 -18.77 -5.73
N ASN A 226 -0.66 -19.00 -5.18
CA ASN A 226 -0.40 -20.14 -4.30
C ASN A 226 -0.21 -19.78 -2.82
N VAL A 227 0.01 -18.49 -2.52
CA VAL A 227 0.25 -18.01 -1.15
C VAL A 227 -0.79 -16.99 -0.72
N LEU A 228 -1.23 -16.07 -1.59
CA LEU A 228 -2.27 -15.09 -1.27
C LEU A 228 -3.68 -15.63 -1.51
N GLU A 229 -3.97 -16.06 -2.73
CA GLU A 229 -5.31 -16.52 -3.14
C GLU A 229 -5.67 -17.87 -2.51
N SER A 230 -4.72 -18.77 -2.43
CA SER A 230 -4.95 -20.14 -1.93
C SER A 230 -3.77 -20.61 -1.07
N PRO A 231 -3.65 -20.13 0.17
CA PRO A 231 -2.54 -20.47 1.04
C PRO A 231 -2.35 -22.00 1.18
N ASN A 232 -1.19 -22.48 0.75
CA ASN A 232 -0.81 -23.89 0.81
C ASN A 232 0.48 -24.04 1.63
N PRO A 233 0.54 -24.89 2.66
CA PRO A 233 1.73 -25.05 3.49
C PRO A 233 3.01 -25.37 2.72
N ALA A 234 2.94 -26.22 1.68
CA ALA A 234 4.10 -26.54 0.85
C ALA A 234 4.58 -25.34 0.03
N CYS A 235 3.64 -24.50 -0.48
CA CYS A 235 3.99 -23.28 -1.21
C CYS A 235 4.54 -22.20 -0.26
N ILE A 236 4.02 -22.09 0.96
CA ILE A 236 4.57 -21.21 1.99
C ILE A 236 6.01 -21.61 2.32
N ALA A 237 6.28 -22.90 2.55
CA ALA A 237 7.61 -23.39 2.82
C ALA A 237 8.59 -23.18 1.63
N ALA A 238 8.10 -23.25 0.39
CA ALA A 238 8.90 -22.98 -0.80
C ALA A 238 9.18 -21.48 -0.97
N ALA A 239 8.21 -20.61 -0.65
CA ALA A 239 8.33 -19.17 -0.85
C ALA A 239 9.22 -18.49 0.20
N TYR A 240 9.11 -18.88 1.48
CA TYR A 240 9.70 -18.13 2.58
C TYR A 240 10.94 -18.80 3.17
N ALA A 241 11.93 -17.98 3.49
CA ALA A 241 13.02 -18.40 4.37
C ALA A 241 12.48 -18.77 5.77
N ALA A 242 13.18 -19.68 6.46
CA ALA A 242 12.72 -20.19 7.78
C ALA A 242 12.52 -19.08 8.83
N PHE A 243 13.25 -17.97 8.73
CA PHE A 243 13.15 -16.81 9.65
C PHE A 243 12.64 -15.57 8.94
N ALA A 244 11.82 -15.74 7.93
CA ALA A 244 11.22 -14.61 7.22
C ALA A 244 10.45 -13.71 8.19
N ARG A 245 10.61 -12.39 8.02
CA ARG A 245 9.84 -11.39 8.76
C ARG A 245 8.64 -10.99 7.93
N VAL A 246 7.45 -11.32 8.38
CA VAL A 246 6.20 -11.01 7.70
C VAL A 246 5.42 -9.99 8.51
N THR A 247 5.04 -8.90 7.89
CA THR A 247 4.15 -7.87 8.46
C THR A 247 2.84 -7.88 7.69
N LEU A 248 1.75 -8.21 8.38
CA LEU A 248 0.38 -8.21 7.86
C LEU A 248 -0.40 -7.00 8.42
N PRO A 249 -1.60 -6.68 7.89
CA PRO A 249 -2.40 -5.56 8.37
C PRO A 249 -2.59 -5.57 9.90
N ASP A 250 -2.65 -4.40 10.52
CA ASP A 250 -2.59 -4.16 11.96
C ASP A 250 -1.24 -4.59 12.58
N GLU A 251 -0.16 -4.49 11.77
CA GLU A 251 1.22 -4.80 12.17
C GLU A 251 1.39 -6.20 12.79
N ARG A 252 0.60 -7.17 12.35
CA ARG A 252 0.73 -8.56 12.79
C ARG A 252 1.98 -9.18 12.18
N CYS A 253 2.80 -9.77 13.04
CA CYS A 253 4.09 -10.34 12.65
C CYS A 253 4.14 -11.85 12.98
N PRO A 254 3.54 -12.73 12.15
CA PRO A 254 3.67 -14.16 12.34
C PRO A 254 5.11 -14.61 12.11
N ILE A 255 5.58 -15.57 12.92
CA ILE A 255 6.94 -16.11 12.84
C ILE A 255 6.87 -17.60 12.49
N GLY A 256 7.55 -18.00 11.41
CA GLY A 256 7.61 -19.36 10.91
C GLY A 256 6.44 -19.71 10.00
N HIS A 257 6.64 -20.74 9.18
CA HIS A 257 5.76 -21.12 8.08
C HIS A 257 4.33 -21.41 8.52
N ASP A 258 4.14 -22.15 9.60
CA ASP A 258 2.82 -22.50 10.13
C ASP A 258 2.06 -21.26 10.59
N ALA A 259 2.73 -20.36 11.33
CA ALA A 259 2.11 -19.14 11.81
C ALA A 259 1.73 -18.19 10.65
N ILE A 260 2.54 -18.13 9.60
CA ILE A 260 2.24 -17.38 8.37
C ILE A 260 0.97 -17.95 7.72
N GLY A 261 0.89 -19.27 7.56
CA GLY A 261 -0.29 -19.95 7.01
C GLY A 261 -1.56 -19.71 7.82
N ILE A 262 -1.47 -19.85 9.14
CA ILE A 262 -2.60 -19.60 10.07
C ILE A 262 -3.05 -18.13 9.96
N ALA A 263 -2.10 -17.18 9.99
CA ALA A 263 -2.42 -15.75 9.93
C ALA A 263 -3.11 -15.36 8.60
N ARG A 264 -2.65 -15.89 7.46
CA ARG A 264 -3.28 -15.67 6.16
C ARG A 264 -4.67 -16.28 6.07
N ASN A 265 -4.82 -17.54 6.52
CA ASN A 265 -6.12 -18.18 6.55
C ASN A 265 -7.11 -17.40 7.44
N SER A 266 -6.66 -16.84 8.56
CA SER A 266 -7.52 -16.05 9.44
C SER A 266 -8.06 -14.78 8.78
N ILE A 267 -7.36 -14.21 7.79
CA ILE A 267 -7.83 -13.03 7.04
C ILE A 267 -9.02 -13.41 6.16
N PHE A 268 -8.95 -14.56 5.47
CA PHE A 268 -9.90 -14.87 4.40
C PHE A 268 -10.98 -15.90 4.80
N SER A 269 -10.81 -16.64 5.91
CA SER A 269 -11.71 -17.75 6.29
C SER A 269 -13.15 -17.35 6.61
N CYS A 270 -13.41 -16.07 6.90
CA CYS A 270 -14.77 -15.58 7.16
C CYS A 270 -15.51 -15.12 5.88
N PHE A 271 -14.89 -15.23 4.72
CA PHE A 271 -15.45 -14.80 3.44
C PHE A 271 -15.87 -15.98 2.58
N ALA A 272 -16.98 -15.78 1.82
CA ALA A 272 -17.45 -16.65 0.75
C ALA A 272 -17.50 -15.89 -0.57
N ASP A 273 -17.64 -16.61 -1.68
CA ASP A 273 -17.74 -16.03 -3.03
C ASP A 273 -16.50 -15.18 -3.37
N CYS A 274 -15.33 -15.68 -2.96
CA CYS A 274 -14.06 -14.99 -3.07
C CYS A 274 -13.60 -14.86 -4.53
N ALA A 275 -13.22 -13.64 -4.92
CA ALA A 275 -12.54 -13.38 -6.17
C ALA A 275 -11.35 -12.47 -5.93
N PHE A 276 -10.24 -12.75 -6.63
CA PHE A 276 -8.99 -12.00 -6.55
C PHE A 276 -8.62 -11.45 -7.93
N ALA A 277 -7.98 -10.29 -7.95
CA ALA A 277 -7.35 -9.73 -9.14
C ALA A 277 -5.89 -9.36 -8.86
N PHE A 278 -5.01 -9.71 -9.78
CA PHE A 278 -3.61 -9.31 -9.78
C PHE A 278 -3.50 -8.05 -10.64
N ASP A 279 -3.40 -6.89 -9.96
CA ASP A 279 -3.55 -5.59 -10.64
C ASP A 279 -2.24 -5.11 -11.26
N HIS A 280 -1.12 -5.22 -10.53
CA HIS A 280 0.19 -4.74 -11.00
C HIS A 280 1.34 -5.46 -10.33
N VAL A 281 2.50 -5.47 -10.99
CA VAL A 281 3.78 -5.91 -10.42
C VAL A 281 4.93 -5.04 -10.91
N GLY A 282 5.79 -4.64 -9.98
CA GLY A 282 7.10 -4.04 -10.25
C GLY A 282 8.18 -4.77 -9.46
N TRP A 283 9.43 -4.63 -9.89
CA TRP A 283 10.56 -5.19 -9.16
C TRP A 283 11.84 -4.41 -9.39
N VAL A 284 12.73 -4.46 -8.41
CA VAL A 284 14.09 -3.90 -8.48
C VAL A 284 15.05 -4.94 -7.94
N ALA A 285 16.02 -5.35 -8.77
CA ALA A 285 17.09 -6.25 -8.37
C ALA A 285 18.33 -5.45 -7.99
N GLU A 286 18.92 -5.76 -6.84
CA GLU A 286 20.11 -5.10 -6.37
C GLU A 286 21.00 -5.99 -5.48
N GLY A 287 22.18 -6.27 -5.96
CA GLY A 287 23.09 -7.18 -5.28
C GLY A 287 22.42 -8.54 -5.05
N PRO A 288 22.38 -9.03 -3.79
CA PRO A 288 21.75 -10.30 -3.47
C PRO A 288 20.21 -10.21 -3.29
N TYR A 289 19.62 -9.02 -3.43
CA TYR A 289 18.21 -8.79 -3.14
C TYR A 289 17.41 -8.60 -4.42
N THR A 290 16.18 -9.10 -4.43
CA THR A 290 15.14 -8.66 -5.35
C THR A 290 13.95 -8.18 -4.51
N ASP A 291 13.63 -6.90 -4.68
CA ASP A 291 12.42 -6.30 -4.09
C ASP A 291 11.30 -6.35 -5.13
N ILE A 292 10.16 -6.88 -4.75
CA ILE A 292 9.00 -7.06 -5.61
C ILE A 292 7.80 -6.37 -4.96
N ALA A 293 7.07 -5.55 -5.70
CA ALA A 293 5.81 -4.95 -5.30
C ALA A 293 4.66 -5.53 -6.10
N LEU A 294 3.62 -5.98 -5.39
CA LEU A 294 2.37 -6.45 -5.99
C LEU A 294 1.23 -5.56 -5.53
N ARG A 295 0.44 -4.99 -6.45
CA ARG A 295 -0.89 -4.47 -6.13
C ARG A 295 -1.92 -5.50 -6.54
N TRP A 296 -2.90 -5.72 -5.66
CA TRP A 296 -3.95 -6.70 -5.87
C TRP A 296 -5.25 -6.27 -5.21
N SER A 297 -6.34 -6.81 -5.73
CA SER A 297 -7.69 -6.54 -5.24
C SER A 297 -8.41 -7.84 -4.91
N PHE A 298 -9.34 -7.76 -3.97
CA PHE A 298 -10.14 -8.87 -3.52
C PHE A 298 -11.58 -8.44 -3.28
N THR A 299 -12.52 -9.27 -3.65
CA THR A 299 -13.92 -9.10 -3.31
C THR A 299 -14.54 -10.40 -2.86
N ALA A 300 -15.48 -10.32 -1.91
CA ALA A 300 -16.14 -11.46 -1.32
C ALA A 300 -17.40 -11.03 -0.57
N ARG A 301 -18.14 -12.00 -0.03
CA ARG A 301 -19.21 -11.78 0.93
C ARG A 301 -18.74 -12.21 2.33
N HIS A 302 -18.89 -11.34 3.34
CA HIS A 302 -18.63 -11.67 4.75
C HIS A 302 -19.70 -12.61 5.28
N ALA A 303 -19.46 -13.94 5.14
CA ALA A 303 -20.45 -14.99 5.27
C ALA A 303 -20.34 -15.81 6.56
N HIS A 304 -19.18 -15.79 7.23
CA HIS A 304 -18.89 -16.60 8.40
C HIS A 304 -18.37 -15.77 9.56
N ASP A 305 -18.67 -16.18 10.78
CA ASP A 305 -18.09 -15.60 11.97
C ASP A 305 -16.58 -15.87 12.00
N GLY A 306 -15.81 -14.94 12.53
CA GLY A 306 -14.37 -15.09 12.58
C GLY A 306 -13.63 -13.83 13.03
N ARG A 307 -12.45 -13.63 12.45
CA ARG A 307 -11.55 -12.51 12.77
C ARG A 307 -12.24 -11.15 12.81
N TYR A 308 -13.20 -10.92 11.94
CA TYR A 308 -13.86 -9.61 11.81
C TYR A 308 -15.18 -9.50 12.57
N GLY A 309 -15.54 -10.52 13.36
CA GLY A 309 -16.76 -10.58 14.16
C GLY A 309 -17.82 -11.50 13.55
N LEU A 310 -19.08 -11.19 13.84
CA LEU A 310 -20.23 -11.94 13.32
C LEU A 310 -20.45 -11.67 11.84
N ALA A 311 -20.86 -12.67 11.09
CA ALA A 311 -21.16 -12.57 9.67
C ALA A 311 -22.16 -11.43 9.38
N SER A 312 -21.75 -10.45 8.59
CA SER A 312 -22.63 -9.32 8.21
C SER A 312 -23.48 -9.62 6.97
N GLY A 313 -23.14 -10.65 6.20
CA GLY A 313 -23.74 -10.98 4.91
C GLY A 313 -23.40 -10.00 3.77
N ARG A 314 -22.60 -8.98 4.05
CA ARG A 314 -22.31 -7.89 3.10
C ARG A 314 -21.16 -8.24 2.17
N GLU A 315 -21.25 -7.66 0.97
CA GLU A 315 -20.14 -7.68 0.02
C GLU A 315 -19.06 -6.68 0.44
N ILE A 316 -17.81 -7.09 0.26
CA ILE A 316 -16.63 -6.28 0.61
C ILE A 316 -15.66 -6.20 -0.57
N TYR A 317 -14.86 -5.15 -0.56
CA TYR A 317 -13.75 -4.93 -1.47
C TYR A 317 -12.49 -4.60 -0.68
N ILE A 318 -11.36 -5.20 -1.06
CA ILE A 318 -10.04 -4.89 -0.54
C ILE A 318 -9.16 -4.43 -1.71
N LEU A 319 -8.49 -3.32 -1.52
CA LEU A 319 -7.32 -2.88 -2.29
C LEU A 319 -6.10 -3.07 -1.40
N ALA A 320 -5.13 -3.83 -1.87
CA ALA A 320 -3.94 -4.19 -1.10
C ALA A 320 -2.66 -4.03 -1.91
N VAL A 321 -1.56 -3.77 -1.20
CA VAL A 321 -0.21 -3.84 -1.76
C VAL A 321 0.64 -4.74 -0.87
N THR A 322 1.43 -5.59 -1.53
CA THR A 322 2.42 -6.47 -0.89
C THR A 322 3.81 -6.12 -1.42
N HIS A 323 4.74 -5.82 -0.53
CA HIS A 323 6.16 -5.74 -0.83
C HIS A 323 6.87 -6.99 -0.33
N LEU A 324 7.67 -7.61 -1.18
CA LEU A 324 8.49 -8.76 -0.87
C LEU A 324 9.96 -8.37 -1.06
N ARG A 325 10.81 -8.72 -0.10
CA ARG A 325 12.27 -8.75 -0.28
C ARG A 325 12.73 -10.18 -0.29
N THR A 326 13.35 -10.59 -1.38
CA THR A 326 13.88 -11.94 -1.54
C THR A 326 15.40 -11.95 -1.46
N ILE A 327 15.94 -13.03 -0.89
CA ILE A 327 17.37 -13.30 -0.76
C ILE A 327 17.55 -14.80 -1.00
N ASP A 328 18.54 -15.18 -1.79
CA ASP A 328 18.85 -16.59 -2.06
C ASP A 328 17.62 -17.40 -2.53
N GLY A 329 16.79 -16.79 -3.38
CA GLY A 329 15.62 -17.46 -3.96
C GLY A 329 14.38 -17.51 -3.04
N GLN A 330 14.41 -16.96 -1.83
CA GLN A 330 13.31 -17.01 -0.88
C GLN A 330 12.95 -15.64 -0.31
N ILE A 331 11.70 -15.47 0.11
CA ILE A 331 11.24 -14.25 0.80
C ILE A 331 11.88 -14.21 2.19
N ALA A 332 12.69 -13.17 2.42
CA ALA A 332 13.25 -12.86 3.73
C ALA A 332 12.38 -11.86 4.51
N GLN A 333 11.70 -10.97 3.78
CA GLN A 333 10.81 -9.98 4.39
C GLN A 333 9.56 -9.76 3.51
N GLU A 334 8.43 -9.55 4.18
CA GLU A 334 7.17 -9.20 3.53
C GLU A 334 6.46 -8.09 4.31
N TRP A 335 5.83 -7.19 3.56
CA TRP A 335 4.86 -6.21 4.06
C TRP A 335 3.61 -6.29 3.19
N THR A 336 2.52 -6.82 3.74
CA THR A 336 1.20 -6.81 3.11
C THR A 336 0.32 -5.83 3.85
N ILE A 337 -0.22 -4.83 3.15
CA ILE A 337 -1.04 -3.77 3.75
C ILE A 337 -2.34 -3.63 2.99
N PHE A 338 -3.42 -3.53 3.73
CA PHE A 338 -4.72 -3.00 3.32
C PHE A 338 -5.41 -2.32 4.50
N ASP A 339 -6.41 -1.51 4.25
CA ASP A 339 -7.12 -0.74 5.29
C ASP A 339 -8.20 -1.60 5.97
N GLU A 340 -7.87 -2.22 7.13
CA GLU A 340 -8.87 -2.97 7.91
C GLU A 340 -9.97 -2.09 8.53
N LEU A 341 -9.73 -0.78 8.75
CA LEU A 341 -10.78 0.13 9.22
C LEU A 341 -11.85 0.30 8.13
N ALA A 342 -11.44 0.58 6.89
CA ALA A 342 -12.37 0.67 5.76
C ALA A 342 -13.08 -0.65 5.49
N LEU A 343 -12.40 -1.81 5.64
CA LEU A 343 -13.02 -3.12 5.53
C LEU A 343 -14.15 -3.29 6.57
N ARG A 344 -13.90 -2.94 7.84
CA ARG A 344 -14.92 -2.99 8.90
C ARG A 344 -16.07 -2.03 8.68
N ARG A 345 -15.82 -0.82 8.13
CA ARG A 345 -16.86 0.13 7.71
C ARG A 345 -17.80 -0.49 6.66
N GLN A 346 -17.25 -1.19 5.65
CA GLN A 346 -18.04 -1.90 4.65
C GLN A 346 -18.93 -2.96 5.29
N MET A 347 -18.41 -3.74 6.23
CA MET A 347 -19.19 -4.76 6.97
C MET A 347 -20.27 -4.13 7.86
N ALA A 348 -20.03 -2.93 8.40
CA ALA A 348 -21.00 -2.18 9.19
C ALA A 348 -22.04 -1.44 8.33
N GLY A 349 -21.91 -1.48 7.00
CA GLY A 349 -22.87 -0.88 6.06
C GLY A 349 -22.54 0.54 5.62
N GLY A 350 -21.35 1.00 5.87
CA GLY A 350 -20.78 2.22 5.30
C GLY A 350 -20.13 1.98 3.93
N LEU A 351 -19.77 3.10 3.24
CA LEU A 351 -19.06 3.18 1.95
C LEU A 351 -19.87 2.71 0.74
#